data_976b5ed20ea7fe5c5c4c3d2f902d3ece
#
_entry.id   976b5ed20ea7fe5c5c4c3d2f902d3ece
#
_cell.length_a   1.000
_cell.length_b   1.000
_cell.length_c   1.000
_cell.angle_alpha   90.00
_cell.angle_beta   90.00
_cell.angle_gamma   90.00
#
_symmetry.space_group_name_H-M   'P 1'
#
loop_
_entity.id
_entity.type
_entity.pdbx_description
1 polymer ?
#
loop_
_entity_poly.entity_id
_entity_poly.type
_entity_poly.pdbx_seq_one_letter_code
_entity_poly.pdbx_strand_id
1 'polypeptide(L)'
;MSLHLRGHLAMLLFSSLVAGSFSLGSMSANALEPAALNAVRFLIASGVIGVAALATKGLPPSAWRAPWRYLILGGLFAGYFVLMFEGLKTAHPVSTAAVFTLTPLMSAGFGWVLLRQITTKRMFVALGIGAVGALWVIFRADWQAFLRFEVGQGEIYYFWGCMLHALYTPMVRKLNRGEAPVVFTFGTLIAGLVILTGVGWRDLWTTDWLALEPLVWGTIVYLAVFASAATFVLLQFATLHLPSAKVMAYTYLVPSWVILWEIGLGHGAPSGFVLIGIGLTCVALWMLLENEG
;
A
#
# COMPACT_ATOMS: atom_id res chain seq x y z
N MET A 1 -24.21 -9.38 -8.31
CA MET A 1 -23.38 -8.62 -7.35
C MET A 1 -22.97 -7.31 -8.01
N SER A 2 -23.28 -6.15 -7.40
CA SER A 2 -22.98 -4.83 -7.97
C SER A 2 -21.46 -4.58 -8.08
N LEU A 3 -21.03 -3.69 -8.98
CA LEU A 3 -19.63 -3.32 -9.12
C LEU A 3 -19.08 -2.65 -7.85
N HIS A 4 -19.92 -1.88 -7.15
CA HIS A 4 -19.59 -1.30 -5.85
C HIS A 4 -19.25 -2.37 -4.82
N LEU A 5 -20.12 -3.38 -4.65
CA LEU A 5 -19.85 -4.48 -3.70
C LEU A 5 -18.58 -5.25 -4.06
N ARG A 6 -18.33 -5.48 -5.36
CA ARG A 6 -17.06 -6.08 -5.81
C ARG A 6 -15.85 -5.21 -5.46
N GLY A 7 -15.98 -3.87 -5.55
CA GLY A 7 -14.95 -2.92 -5.14
C GLY A 7 -14.63 -3.04 -3.65
N HIS A 8 -15.65 -3.12 -2.79
CA HIS A 8 -15.47 -3.30 -1.35
C HIS A 8 -14.82 -4.64 -1.00
N LEU A 9 -15.24 -5.75 -1.62
CA LEU A 9 -14.62 -7.06 -1.43
C LEU A 9 -13.17 -7.09 -1.92
N ALA A 10 -12.89 -6.43 -3.04
CA ALA A 10 -11.53 -6.28 -3.55
C ALA A 10 -10.63 -5.57 -2.53
N MET A 11 -11.11 -4.51 -1.87
CA MET A 11 -10.33 -3.78 -0.88
C MET A 11 -10.21 -4.52 0.45
N LEU A 12 -11.20 -5.33 0.84
CA LEU A 12 -11.07 -6.21 2.00
C LEU A 12 -9.95 -7.24 1.77
N LEU A 13 -9.94 -7.90 0.61
CA LEU A 13 -8.87 -8.81 0.22
C LEU A 13 -7.52 -8.08 0.10
N PHE A 14 -7.50 -6.88 -0.49
CA PHE A 14 -6.32 -6.03 -0.55
C PHE A 14 -5.71 -5.83 0.84
N SER A 15 -6.51 -5.42 1.84
CA SER A 15 -6.01 -5.12 3.18
C SER A 15 -5.36 -6.32 3.86
N SER A 16 -5.92 -7.53 3.67
CA SER A 16 -5.35 -8.76 4.23
C SER A 16 -4.05 -9.18 3.54
N LEU A 17 -3.99 -9.07 2.21
CA LEU A 17 -2.79 -9.43 1.43
C LEU A 17 -1.64 -8.44 1.65
N VAL A 18 -1.93 -7.15 1.79
CA VAL A 18 -0.89 -6.14 1.98
C VAL A 18 -0.25 -6.23 3.37
N ALA A 19 -1.00 -6.72 4.36
CA ALA A 19 -0.51 -6.80 5.74
C ALA A 19 0.76 -7.65 5.91
N GLY A 20 0.87 -8.76 5.19
CA GLY A 20 2.08 -9.58 5.20
C GLY A 20 3.34 -8.87 4.71
N SER A 21 3.18 -7.76 3.94
CA SER A 21 4.32 -6.94 3.51
C SER A 21 5.02 -6.25 4.68
N PHE A 22 4.31 -5.97 5.77
CA PHE A 22 4.88 -5.32 6.95
C PHE A 22 5.70 -6.33 7.77
N SER A 23 5.13 -7.46 8.11
CA SER A 23 5.80 -8.47 8.94
C SER A 23 6.94 -9.17 8.18
N LEU A 24 6.68 -9.74 7.01
CA LEU A 24 7.71 -10.38 6.19
C LEU A 24 8.72 -9.35 5.66
N GLY A 25 8.24 -8.15 5.30
CA GLY A 25 9.08 -7.04 4.85
C GLY A 25 10.08 -6.61 5.92
N SER A 26 9.66 -6.46 7.17
CA SER A 26 10.52 -6.12 8.30
C SER A 26 11.63 -7.15 8.50
N MET A 27 11.30 -8.45 8.41
CA MET A 27 12.28 -9.56 8.55
C MET A 27 13.35 -9.55 7.44
N SER A 28 13.06 -8.94 6.28
CA SER A 28 13.92 -8.93 5.10
C SER A 28 14.48 -7.54 4.76
N ALA A 29 14.05 -6.48 5.46
CA ALA A 29 14.35 -5.08 5.09
C ALA A 29 15.84 -4.75 5.14
N ASN A 30 16.59 -5.40 6.04
CA ASN A 30 18.03 -5.20 6.20
C ASN A 30 18.89 -6.16 5.35
N ALA A 31 18.28 -7.11 4.63
CA ALA A 31 19.01 -8.07 3.80
C ALA A 31 19.35 -7.51 2.41
N LEU A 32 18.59 -6.53 1.92
CA LEU A 32 18.71 -5.98 0.57
C LEU A 32 18.44 -4.47 0.57
N GLU A 33 19.10 -3.77 -0.35
CA GLU A 33 18.73 -2.38 -0.62
C GLU A 33 17.31 -2.29 -1.20
N PRO A 34 16.45 -1.36 -0.70
CA PRO A 34 15.05 -1.27 -1.05
C PRO A 34 14.76 -1.14 -2.54
N ALA A 35 15.60 -0.41 -3.29
CA ALA A 35 15.44 -0.26 -4.73
C ALA A 35 15.67 -1.59 -5.47
N ALA A 36 16.71 -2.36 -5.10
CA ALA A 36 17.01 -3.65 -5.69
C ALA A 36 15.94 -4.69 -5.36
N LEU A 37 15.53 -4.79 -4.09
CA LEU A 37 14.45 -5.68 -3.65
C LEU A 37 13.18 -5.43 -4.46
N ASN A 38 12.76 -4.16 -4.54
CA ASN A 38 11.51 -3.81 -5.24
C ASN A 38 11.63 -3.89 -6.76
N ALA A 39 12.82 -3.78 -7.36
CA ALA A 39 13.03 -4.05 -8.78
C ALA A 39 12.75 -5.53 -9.10
N VAL A 40 13.31 -6.47 -8.32
CA VAL A 40 13.04 -7.91 -8.49
C VAL A 40 11.58 -8.25 -8.21
N ARG A 41 10.98 -7.65 -7.17
CA ARG A 41 9.56 -7.75 -6.86
C ARG A 41 8.69 -7.33 -8.05
N PHE A 42 8.98 -6.18 -8.69
CA PHE A 42 8.21 -5.68 -9.82
C PHE A 42 8.47 -6.49 -11.10
N LEU A 43 9.67 -7.04 -11.27
CA LEU A 43 9.97 -7.96 -12.36
C LEU A 43 9.06 -9.20 -12.30
N ILE A 44 9.01 -9.86 -11.16
CA ILE A 44 8.16 -11.04 -10.95
C ILE A 44 6.67 -10.66 -11.09
N ALA A 45 6.23 -9.57 -10.44
CA ALA A 45 4.86 -9.11 -10.48
C ALA A 45 4.43 -8.75 -11.91
N SER A 46 5.28 -8.08 -12.68
CA SER A 46 5.00 -7.74 -14.08
C SER A 46 4.91 -8.98 -14.97
N GLY A 47 5.72 -10.01 -14.71
CA GLY A 47 5.61 -11.31 -15.37
C GLY A 47 4.25 -11.96 -15.13
N VAL A 48 3.84 -12.05 -13.86
CA VAL A 48 2.52 -12.61 -13.46
C VAL A 48 1.36 -11.84 -14.10
N ILE A 49 1.37 -10.52 -13.99
CA ILE A 49 0.29 -9.67 -14.54
C ILE A 49 0.35 -9.63 -16.07
N GLY A 50 1.54 -9.69 -16.68
CA GLY A 50 1.71 -9.76 -18.13
C GLY A 50 1.05 -11.02 -18.70
N VAL A 51 1.30 -12.18 -18.09
CA VAL A 51 0.64 -13.44 -18.46
C VAL A 51 -0.89 -13.32 -18.27
N ALA A 52 -1.36 -12.79 -17.14
CA ALA A 52 -2.79 -12.60 -16.89
C ALA A 52 -3.43 -11.63 -17.89
N ALA A 53 -2.76 -10.55 -18.26
CA ALA A 53 -3.24 -9.59 -19.26
C ALA A 53 -3.36 -10.25 -20.64
N LEU A 54 -2.34 -10.95 -21.09
CA LEU A 54 -2.34 -11.67 -22.37
C LEU A 54 -3.44 -12.74 -22.42
N ALA A 55 -3.62 -13.50 -21.34
CA ALA A 55 -4.62 -14.57 -21.27
C ALA A 55 -6.07 -14.04 -21.21
N THR A 56 -6.31 -12.78 -20.80
CA THR A 56 -7.67 -12.28 -20.56
C THR A 56 -8.10 -11.18 -21.52
N LYS A 57 -7.34 -10.10 -21.61
CA LYS A 57 -7.67 -8.86 -22.34
C LYS A 57 -6.75 -8.56 -23.51
N GLY A 58 -5.62 -9.25 -23.59
CA GLY A 58 -4.52 -8.89 -24.48
C GLY A 58 -3.85 -7.57 -24.05
N LEU A 59 -2.91 -7.10 -24.85
CA LEU A 59 -2.21 -5.82 -24.65
C LEU A 59 -2.52 -4.90 -25.84
N PRO A 60 -3.66 -4.20 -25.85
CA PRO A 60 -4.09 -3.42 -26.99
C PRO A 60 -3.11 -2.24 -27.25
N PRO A 61 -2.76 -1.94 -28.52
CA PRO A 61 -1.85 -0.84 -28.85
C PRO A 61 -2.32 0.52 -28.32
N SER A 62 -3.64 0.70 -28.14
CA SER A 62 -4.22 1.92 -27.56
C SER A 62 -3.75 2.20 -26.13
N ALA A 63 -3.47 1.15 -25.33
CA ALA A 63 -2.96 1.30 -23.98
C ALA A 63 -1.60 2.01 -23.93
N TRP A 64 -0.79 1.86 -24.98
CA TRP A 64 0.59 2.38 -25.05
C TRP A 64 0.72 3.75 -25.70
N ARG A 65 -0.37 4.37 -26.17
CA ARG A 65 -0.34 5.68 -26.84
C ARG A 65 0.13 6.85 -25.94
N ALA A 66 0.10 6.68 -24.63
CA ALA A 66 0.53 7.70 -23.68
C ALA A 66 1.27 7.08 -22.48
N PRO A 67 2.50 6.57 -22.71
CA PRO A 67 3.25 5.80 -21.70
C PRO A 67 3.66 6.63 -20.47
N TRP A 68 3.75 7.96 -20.61
CA TRP A 68 4.03 8.87 -19.49
C TRP A 68 3.08 8.70 -18.30
N ARG A 69 1.84 8.26 -18.53
CA ARG A 69 0.85 7.97 -17.46
C ARG A 69 1.33 6.85 -16.55
N TYR A 70 1.90 5.81 -17.15
CA TYR A 70 2.49 4.69 -16.42
C TYR A 70 3.75 5.11 -15.68
N LEU A 71 4.57 6.00 -16.27
CA LEU A 71 5.77 6.51 -15.58
C LEU A 71 5.40 7.29 -14.31
N ILE A 72 4.36 8.12 -14.36
CA ILE A 72 3.87 8.82 -13.15
C ILE A 72 3.40 7.80 -12.11
N LEU A 73 2.52 6.87 -12.49
CA LEU A 73 1.96 5.89 -11.55
C LEU A 73 3.03 4.91 -11.05
N GLY A 74 3.89 4.43 -11.94
CA GLY A 74 5.02 3.57 -11.58
C GLY A 74 6.01 4.26 -10.66
N GLY A 75 6.29 5.55 -10.89
CA GLY A 75 7.15 6.36 -10.03
C GLY A 75 6.56 6.56 -8.62
N LEU A 76 5.26 6.85 -8.52
CA LEU A 76 4.58 6.97 -7.22
C LEU A 76 4.66 5.66 -6.44
N PHE A 77 4.42 4.51 -7.08
CA PHE A 77 4.52 3.22 -6.40
C PHE A 77 5.96 2.79 -6.11
N ALA A 78 6.90 3.05 -7.03
CA ALA A 78 8.31 2.80 -6.78
C ALA A 78 8.80 3.57 -5.56
N GLY A 79 8.51 4.88 -5.50
CA GLY A 79 8.83 5.72 -4.35
C GLY A 79 8.15 5.25 -3.06
N TYR A 80 6.86 4.89 -3.11
CA TYR A 80 6.15 4.34 -1.97
C TYR A 80 6.85 3.10 -1.40
N PHE A 81 7.21 2.12 -2.24
CA PHE A 81 7.81 0.89 -1.75
C PHE A 81 9.26 1.06 -1.32
N VAL A 82 10.05 1.90 -1.98
CA VAL A 82 11.40 2.22 -1.50
C VAL A 82 11.33 2.84 -0.10
N LEU A 83 10.47 3.84 0.11
CA LEU A 83 10.30 4.48 1.41
C LEU A 83 9.67 3.54 2.46
N MET A 84 8.80 2.61 2.06
CA MET A 84 8.29 1.58 2.96
C MET A 84 9.41 0.69 3.50
N PHE A 85 10.28 0.18 2.61
CA PHE A 85 11.36 -0.71 3.02
C PHE A 85 12.47 0.03 3.76
N GLU A 86 12.76 1.29 3.42
CA GLU A 86 13.62 2.14 4.26
C GLU A 86 13.02 2.31 5.67
N GLY A 87 11.73 2.54 5.75
CA GLY A 87 11.03 2.65 7.03
C GLY A 87 11.12 1.35 7.85
N LEU A 88 10.90 0.20 7.23
CA LEU A 88 10.93 -1.11 7.88
C LEU A 88 12.32 -1.54 8.36
N LYS A 89 13.41 -0.89 7.93
CA LYS A 89 14.74 -1.12 8.48
C LYS A 89 14.84 -0.79 9.97
N THR A 90 14.05 0.17 10.45
CA THR A 90 14.14 0.70 11.82
C THR A 90 12.79 0.78 12.56
N ALA A 91 11.65 0.81 11.84
CA ALA A 91 10.33 0.88 12.46
C ALA A 91 9.72 -0.51 12.65
N HIS A 92 8.96 -0.68 13.75
CA HIS A 92 8.24 -1.91 14.03
C HIS A 92 7.05 -2.11 13.06
N PRO A 93 6.75 -3.34 12.58
CA PRO A 93 5.67 -3.59 11.63
C PRO A 93 4.30 -3.01 12.01
N VAL A 94 3.90 -3.14 13.28
CA VAL A 94 2.62 -2.60 13.77
C VAL A 94 2.58 -1.08 13.71
N SER A 95 3.68 -0.40 14.10
CA SER A 95 3.80 1.06 14.02
C SER A 95 3.76 1.54 12.57
N THR A 96 4.52 0.88 11.69
CA THR A 96 4.52 1.18 10.25
C THR A 96 3.12 0.97 9.64
N ALA A 97 2.44 -0.13 10.00
CA ALA A 97 1.06 -0.36 9.56
C ALA A 97 0.09 0.72 10.07
N ALA A 98 0.33 1.26 11.27
CA ALA A 98 -0.46 2.38 11.79
C ALA A 98 -0.24 3.67 10.98
N VAL A 99 1.00 3.97 10.55
CA VAL A 99 1.26 5.10 9.63
C VAL A 99 0.47 4.93 8.33
N PHE A 100 0.35 3.72 7.81
CA PHE A 100 -0.44 3.44 6.61
C PHE A 100 -1.92 3.80 6.77
N THR A 101 -2.45 3.74 7.97
CA THR A 101 -3.85 4.13 8.23
C THR A 101 -4.11 5.64 8.13
N LEU A 102 -3.10 6.48 7.94
CA LEU A 102 -3.26 7.89 7.61
C LEU A 102 -3.60 8.13 6.12
N THR A 103 -3.39 7.12 5.26
CA THR A 103 -3.64 7.24 3.81
C THR A 103 -5.07 7.61 3.42
N PRO A 104 -6.16 7.21 4.12
CA PRO A 104 -7.51 7.65 3.79
C PRO A 104 -7.69 9.16 3.90
N LEU A 105 -7.11 9.78 4.95
CA LEU A 105 -7.17 11.22 5.15
C LEU A 105 -6.40 11.97 4.05
N MET A 106 -5.19 11.53 3.75
CA MET A 106 -4.36 12.08 2.68
C MET A 106 -5.04 11.90 1.31
N SER A 107 -5.61 10.73 1.04
CA SER A 107 -6.30 10.41 -0.21
C SER A 107 -7.60 11.18 -0.39
N ALA A 108 -8.30 11.52 0.71
CA ALA A 108 -9.45 12.43 0.67
C ALA A 108 -9.02 13.83 0.20
N GLY A 109 -7.91 14.36 0.74
CA GLY A 109 -7.33 15.64 0.32
C GLY A 109 -6.93 15.63 -1.16
N PHE A 110 -6.17 14.65 -1.60
CA PHE A 110 -5.77 14.53 -3.02
C PHE A 110 -6.97 14.27 -3.94
N GLY A 111 -7.97 13.49 -3.51
CA GLY A 111 -9.20 13.26 -4.24
C GLY A 111 -10.01 14.55 -4.44
N TRP A 112 -10.04 15.42 -3.43
CA TRP A 112 -10.66 16.74 -3.54
C TRP A 112 -9.91 17.64 -4.54
N VAL A 113 -8.58 17.73 -4.42
CA VAL A 113 -7.77 18.59 -5.30
C VAL A 113 -7.81 18.13 -6.76
N LEU A 114 -7.64 16.81 -7.00
CA LEU A 114 -7.45 16.27 -8.35
C LEU A 114 -8.75 15.90 -9.06
N LEU A 115 -9.77 15.47 -8.31
CA LEU A 115 -11.01 14.91 -8.85
C LEU A 115 -12.26 15.66 -8.38
N ARG A 116 -12.10 16.70 -7.55
CA ARG A 116 -13.22 17.47 -6.93
C ARG A 116 -14.17 16.55 -6.13
N GLN A 117 -13.63 15.46 -5.56
CA GLN A 117 -14.41 14.58 -4.69
C GLN A 117 -14.73 15.30 -3.38
N ILE A 118 -16.02 15.42 -3.07
CA ILE A 118 -16.47 16.13 -1.86
C ILE A 118 -16.51 15.15 -0.69
N THR A 119 -15.85 15.50 0.39
CA THR A 119 -15.90 14.76 1.65
C THR A 119 -17.14 15.22 2.44
N THR A 120 -18.04 14.28 2.75
CA THR A 120 -19.20 14.59 3.60
C THR A 120 -18.78 14.84 5.04
N LYS A 121 -19.62 15.52 5.84
CA LYS A 121 -19.33 15.74 7.28
C LYS A 121 -19.05 14.45 8.02
N ARG A 122 -19.81 13.38 7.73
CA ARG A 122 -19.61 12.06 8.33
C ARG A 122 -18.26 11.44 7.92
N MET A 123 -17.89 11.52 6.63
CA MET A 123 -16.57 11.08 6.18
C MET A 123 -15.46 11.83 6.90
N PHE A 124 -15.59 13.15 7.08
CA PHE A 124 -14.61 13.96 7.79
C PHE A 124 -14.44 13.50 9.25
N VAL A 125 -15.56 13.26 9.96
CA VAL A 125 -15.53 12.74 11.34
C VAL A 125 -14.89 11.35 11.38
N ALA A 126 -15.28 10.45 10.48
CA ALA A 126 -14.71 9.10 10.41
C ALA A 126 -13.19 9.13 10.15
N LEU A 127 -12.74 9.97 9.20
CA LEU A 127 -11.30 10.15 8.92
C LEU A 127 -10.56 10.70 10.14
N GLY A 128 -11.19 11.62 10.90
CA GLY A 128 -10.64 12.16 12.15
C GLY A 128 -10.47 11.08 13.23
N ILE A 129 -11.51 10.25 13.44
CA ILE A 129 -11.45 9.12 14.38
C ILE A 129 -10.34 8.13 13.98
N GLY A 130 -10.24 7.79 12.69
CA GLY A 130 -9.19 6.92 12.18
C GLY A 130 -7.79 7.50 12.38
N ALA A 131 -7.62 8.81 12.15
CA ALA A 131 -6.33 9.49 12.37
C ALA A 131 -5.94 9.49 13.86
N VAL A 132 -6.88 9.73 14.78
CA VAL A 132 -6.65 9.63 16.23
C VAL A 132 -6.23 8.21 16.61
N GLY A 133 -6.94 7.19 16.10
CA GLY A 133 -6.59 5.78 16.32
C GLY A 133 -5.19 5.46 15.79
N ALA A 134 -4.82 5.94 14.60
CA ALA A 134 -3.50 5.76 14.02
C ALA A 134 -2.41 6.39 14.90
N LEU A 135 -2.59 7.65 15.30
CA LEU A 135 -1.63 8.36 16.16
C LEU A 135 -1.46 7.64 17.50
N TRP A 136 -2.54 7.13 18.10
CA TRP A 136 -2.48 6.36 19.33
C TRP A 136 -1.59 5.10 19.19
N VAL A 137 -1.67 4.41 18.07
CA VAL A 137 -0.82 3.23 17.79
C VAL A 137 0.61 3.64 17.50
N ILE A 138 0.84 4.70 16.70
CA ILE A 138 2.18 5.20 16.34
C ILE A 138 2.97 5.58 17.59
N PHE A 139 2.33 6.30 18.52
CA PHE A 139 2.95 6.70 19.78
C PHE A 139 2.86 5.61 20.89
N ARG A 140 2.53 4.37 20.51
CA ARG A 140 2.52 3.19 21.40
C ARG A 140 1.66 3.35 22.65
N ALA A 141 0.56 4.11 22.55
CA ALA A 141 -0.31 4.51 23.65
C ALA A 141 0.41 5.30 24.78
N ASP A 142 1.52 5.94 24.47
CA ASP A 142 2.29 6.78 25.40
C ASP A 142 2.01 8.27 25.12
N TRP A 143 1.34 8.93 26.08
CA TRP A 143 1.00 10.35 26.00
C TRP A 143 2.24 11.26 26.05
N GLN A 144 3.30 10.84 26.76
CA GLN A 144 4.54 11.60 26.83
C GLN A 144 5.29 11.54 25.50
N ALA A 145 5.34 10.36 24.87
CA ALA A 145 5.90 10.20 23.54
C ALA A 145 5.13 11.06 22.49
N PHE A 146 3.80 11.13 22.61
CA PHE A 146 2.98 12.00 21.77
C PHE A 146 3.32 13.48 21.97
N LEU A 147 3.39 13.96 23.21
CA LEU A 147 3.69 15.36 23.53
C LEU A 147 5.11 15.78 23.10
N ARG A 148 6.07 14.85 23.13
CA ARG A 148 7.45 15.08 22.67
C ARG A 148 7.63 14.84 21.19
N PHE A 149 6.60 14.38 20.48
CA PHE A 149 6.63 13.98 19.08
C PHE A 149 7.74 12.94 18.80
N GLU A 150 7.86 11.94 19.66
CA GLU A 150 8.86 10.88 19.57
C GLU A 150 8.47 9.88 18.45
N VAL A 151 8.62 10.31 17.21
CA VAL A 151 8.41 9.48 16.02
C VAL A 151 9.77 9.00 15.52
N GLY A 152 9.90 7.70 15.27
CA GLY A 152 11.12 7.12 14.75
C GLY A 152 11.39 7.54 13.30
N GLN A 153 12.66 7.47 12.91
CA GLN A 153 13.06 7.81 11.53
C GLN A 153 12.38 6.93 10.49
N GLY A 154 12.14 5.65 10.82
CA GLY A 154 11.46 4.71 9.94
C GLY A 154 10.02 5.08 9.68
N GLU A 155 9.27 5.53 10.71
CA GLU A 155 7.91 6.02 10.55
C GLU A 155 7.86 7.29 9.67
N ILE A 156 8.86 8.18 9.79
CA ILE A 156 8.96 9.38 8.97
C ILE A 156 9.19 9.03 7.50
N TYR A 157 10.11 8.12 7.20
CA TYR A 157 10.31 7.65 5.82
C TYR A 157 9.02 7.05 5.25
N TYR A 158 8.36 6.21 6.04
CA TYR A 158 7.15 5.57 5.56
C TYR A 158 5.96 6.54 5.44
N PHE A 159 5.88 7.57 6.27
CA PHE A 159 4.88 8.64 6.13
C PHE A 159 4.94 9.28 4.73
N TRP A 160 6.13 9.61 4.23
CA TRP A 160 6.30 10.13 2.87
C TRP A 160 5.94 9.09 1.82
N GLY A 161 6.24 7.82 2.06
CA GLY A 161 5.75 6.72 1.24
C GLY A 161 4.22 6.70 1.18
N CYS A 162 3.54 6.81 2.32
CA CYS A 162 2.07 6.87 2.41
C CYS A 162 1.48 8.07 1.65
N MET A 163 2.16 9.22 1.61
CA MET A 163 1.78 10.36 0.78
C MET A 163 1.78 10.01 -0.71
N LEU A 164 2.80 9.32 -1.19
CA LEU A 164 2.88 8.87 -2.59
C LEU A 164 1.78 7.85 -2.90
N HIS A 165 1.51 6.91 -2.01
CA HIS A 165 0.43 5.92 -2.15
C HIS A 165 -0.96 6.57 -2.13
N ALA A 166 -1.17 7.54 -1.25
CA ALA A 166 -2.42 8.28 -1.16
C ALA A 166 -2.68 9.12 -2.43
N LEU A 167 -1.63 9.70 -3.02
CA LEU A 167 -1.69 10.42 -4.29
C LEU A 167 -1.94 9.47 -5.47
N TYR A 168 -1.35 8.27 -5.45
CA TYR A 168 -1.53 7.26 -6.49
C TYR A 168 -3.02 6.95 -6.74
N THR A 169 -3.81 6.80 -5.69
CA THR A 169 -5.22 6.40 -5.78
C THR A 169 -6.07 7.31 -6.68
N PRO A 170 -6.16 8.63 -6.45
CA PRO A 170 -6.89 9.51 -7.36
C PRO A 170 -6.21 9.65 -8.73
N MET A 171 -4.88 9.51 -8.81
CA MET A 171 -4.16 9.55 -10.09
C MET A 171 -4.48 8.36 -10.98
N VAL A 172 -4.69 7.15 -10.43
CA VAL A 172 -5.19 5.99 -11.20
C VAL A 172 -6.48 6.36 -11.92
N ARG A 173 -7.45 6.90 -11.20
CA ARG A 173 -8.75 7.28 -11.77
C ARG A 173 -8.62 8.39 -12.81
N LYS A 174 -7.75 9.37 -12.56
CA LYS A 174 -7.52 10.51 -13.46
C LYS A 174 -6.81 10.11 -14.76
N LEU A 175 -5.89 9.16 -14.69
CA LEU A 175 -5.02 8.78 -15.80
C LEU A 175 -5.51 7.55 -16.58
N ASN A 176 -6.43 6.75 -16.03
CA ASN A 176 -7.05 5.64 -16.76
C ASN A 176 -7.91 6.20 -17.90
N ARG A 177 -7.79 5.63 -19.08
CA ARG A 177 -8.52 6.01 -20.30
C ARG A 177 -9.47 4.91 -20.79
N GLY A 178 -9.93 4.05 -19.87
CA GLY A 178 -10.79 2.91 -20.19
C GLY A 178 -10.04 1.59 -20.32
N GLU A 179 -8.74 1.56 -20.01
CA GLU A 179 -7.99 0.31 -19.94
C GLU A 179 -8.53 -0.59 -18.83
N ALA A 180 -8.55 -1.90 -19.10
CA ALA A 180 -8.88 -2.87 -18.06
C ALA A 180 -7.85 -2.82 -16.92
N PRO A 181 -8.25 -3.02 -15.65
CA PRO A 181 -7.34 -2.96 -14.49
C PRO A 181 -6.07 -3.78 -14.65
N VAL A 182 -6.15 -4.99 -15.20
CA VAL A 182 -4.99 -5.87 -15.41
C VAL A 182 -3.99 -5.28 -16.40
N VAL A 183 -4.47 -4.67 -17.50
CA VAL A 183 -3.63 -4.03 -18.52
C VAL A 183 -2.97 -2.77 -17.96
N PHE A 184 -3.74 -1.96 -17.24
CA PHE A 184 -3.26 -0.73 -16.63
C PHE A 184 -2.25 -1.00 -15.51
N THR A 185 -2.48 -2.07 -14.72
CA THR A 185 -1.51 -2.59 -13.73
C THR A 185 -0.21 -3.01 -14.39
N PHE A 186 -0.29 -3.76 -15.50
CA PHE A 186 0.90 -4.21 -16.22
C PHE A 186 1.76 -3.02 -16.65
N GLY A 187 1.17 -2.02 -17.30
CA GLY A 187 1.90 -0.80 -17.70
C GLY A 187 2.53 -0.07 -16.51
N THR A 188 1.81 0.03 -15.39
CA THR A 188 2.31 0.65 -14.15
C THR A 188 3.49 -0.11 -13.56
N LEU A 189 3.42 -1.45 -13.52
CA LEU A 189 4.50 -2.30 -13.00
C LEU A 189 5.76 -2.22 -13.88
N ILE A 190 5.61 -2.26 -15.20
CA ILE A 190 6.75 -2.12 -16.14
C ILE A 190 7.41 -0.76 -15.95
N ALA A 191 6.65 0.32 -15.88
CA ALA A 191 7.21 1.66 -15.67
C ALA A 191 7.94 1.78 -14.31
N GLY A 192 7.33 1.23 -13.25
CA GLY A 192 7.97 1.17 -11.93
C GLY A 192 9.24 0.32 -11.93
N LEU A 193 9.24 -0.82 -12.63
CA LEU A 193 10.41 -1.67 -12.82
C LEU A 193 11.56 -0.89 -13.49
N VAL A 194 11.28 -0.17 -14.58
CA VAL A 194 12.29 0.64 -15.26
C VAL A 194 12.90 1.68 -14.33
N ILE A 195 12.06 2.38 -13.55
CA ILE A 195 12.51 3.39 -12.58
C ILE A 195 13.37 2.74 -11.48
N LEU A 196 12.89 1.64 -10.87
CA LEU A 196 13.60 0.93 -9.80
C LEU A 196 14.93 0.34 -10.28
N THR A 197 14.95 -0.20 -11.49
CA THR A 197 16.19 -0.71 -12.09
C THR A 197 17.18 0.44 -12.34
N GLY A 198 16.69 1.60 -12.79
CA GLY A 198 17.53 2.78 -13.00
C GLY A 198 18.11 3.35 -11.68
N VAL A 199 17.30 3.38 -10.61
CA VAL A 199 17.74 3.87 -9.30
C VAL A 199 18.64 2.87 -8.60
N GLY A 200 18.26 1.59 -8.58
CA GLY A 200 18.94 0.51 -7.87
C GLY A 200 19.95 -0.28 -8.72
N TRP A 201 20.40 0.25 -9.88
CA TRP A 201 21.22 -0.51 -10.81
C TRP A 201 22.53 -1.05 -10.19
N ARG A 202 23.17 -0.25 -9.32
CA ARG A 202 24.38 -0.68 -8.61
C ARG A 202 24.08 -1.84 -7.68
N ASP A 203 23.04 -1.71 -6.85
CA ASP A 203 22.69 -2.70 -5.84
C ASP A 203 22.20 -4.00 -6.49
N LEU A 204 21.49 -3.91 -7.62
CA LEU A 204 21.14 -5.08 -8.43
C LEU A 204 22.36 -5.86 -8.92
N TRP A 205 23.45 -5.15 -9.23
CA TRP A 205 24.67 -5.74 -9.78
C TRP A 205 25.63 -6.24 -8.72
N THR A 206 25.68 -5.58 -7.55
CA THR A 206 26.60 -5.92 -6.46
C THR A 206 26.03 -6.92 -5.46
N THR A 207 24.70 -7.12 -5.45
CA THR A 207 24.06 -8.10 -4.54
C THR A 207 24.40 -9.51 -4.94
N ASP A 208 24.86 -10.30 -3.97
CA ASP A 208 25.02 -11.75 -4.14
C ASP A 208 23.66 -12.46 -3.94
N TRP A 209 22.91 -12.56 -5.04
CA TRP A 209 21.56 -13.14 -5.05
C TRP A 209 21.54 -14.62 -4.62
N LEU A 210 22.64 -15.35 -4.81
CA LEU A 210 22.72 -16.77 -4.46
C LEU A 210 23.00 -16.99 -2.98
N ALA A 211 23.59 -16.02 -2.30
CA ALA A 211 23.86 -16.07 -0.88
C ALA A 211 22.67 -15.65 0.01
N LEU A 212 21.56 -15.17 -0.59
CA LEU A 212 20.39 -14.75 0.16
C LEU A 212 19.69 -15.92 0.83
N GLU A 213 19.28 -15.71 2.08
CA GLU A 213 18.51 -16.69 2.84
C GLU A 213 17.17 -17.05 2.17
N PRO A 214 16.67 -18.28 2.31
CA PRO A 214 15.38 -18.70 1.75
C PRO A 214 14.21 -17.83 2.21
N LEU A 215 14.26 -17.28 3.42
CA LEU A 215 13.25 -16.34 3.94
C LEU A 215 13.16 -15.08 3.07
N VAL A 216 14.29 -14.52 2.63
CA VAL A 216 14.32 -13.32 1.78
C VAL A 216 13.66 -13.60 0.43
N TRP A 217 13.98 -14.73 -0.19
CA TRP A 217 13.34 -15.15 -1.44
C TRP A 217 11.84 -15.43 -1.27
N GLY A 218 11.45 -16.11 -0.18
CA GLY A 218 10.03 -16.30 0.16
C GLY A 218 9.29 -14.99 0.32
N THR A 219 9.91 -14.01 0.99
CA THR A 219 9.37 -12.65 1.12
C THR A 219 9.23 -11.99 -0.24
N ILE A 220 10.27 -11.99 -1.10
CA ILE A 220 10.20 -11.39 -2.44
C ILE A 220 9.07 -11.98 -3.27
N VAL A 221 8.90 -13.30 -3.27
CA VAL A 221 7.82 -14.00 -3.98
C VAL A 221 6.45 -13.59 -3.42
N TYR A 222 6.29 -13.60 -2.09
CA TYR A 222 5.04 -13.14 -1.46
C TYR A 222 4.70 -11.70 -1.86
N LEU A 223 5.68 -10.81 -1.76
CA LEU A 223 5.54 -9.39 -2.11
C LEU A 223 5.19 -9.21 -3.59
N ALA A 224 5.80 -9.99 -4.47
CA ALA A 224 5.56 -9.89 -5.92
C ALA A 224 4.16 -10.39 -6.31
N VAL A 225 3.78 -11.57 -5.84
CA VAL A 225 2.54 -12.24 -6.26
C VAL A 225 1.33 -11.68 -5.51
N PHE A 226 1.38 -11.69 -4.19
CA PHE A 226 0.22 -11.33 -3.36
C PHE A 226 0.16 -9.82 -3.09
N ALA A 227 1.25 -9.23 -2.61
CA ALA A 227 1.28 -7.83 -2.21
C ALA A 227 1.63 -6.85 -3.35
N SER A 228 1.75 -7.31 -4.59
CA SER A 228 1.86 -6.46 -5.78
C SER A 228 0.91 -6.92 -6.88
N ALA A 229 1.14 -8.06 -7.52
CA ALA A 229 0.35 -8.48 -8.66
C ALA A 229 -1.16 -8.50 -8.33
N ALA A 230 -1.56 -9.21 -7.27
CA ALA A 230 -2.95 -9.28 -6.87
C ALA A 230 -3.47 -7.94 -6.34
N THR A 231 -2.77 -7.32 -5.38
CA THR A 231 -3.25 -6.10 -4.72
C THR A 231 -3.34 -4.90 -5.67
N PHE A 232 -2.46 -4.78 -6.66
CA PHE A 232 -2.53 -3.68 -7.63
C PHE A 232 -3.77 -3.78 -8.52
N VAL A 233 -4.10 -4.99 -8.99
CA VAL A 233 -5.33 -5.20 -9.77
C VAL A 233 -6.56 -4.89 -8.92
N LEU A 234 -6.59 -5.36 -7.67
CA LEU A 234 -7.68 -5.09 -6.73
C LEU A 234 -7.84 -3.59 -6.46
N LEU A 235 -6.73 -2.91 -6.18
CA LEU A 235 -6.71 -1.47 -5.93
C LEU A 235 -7.16 -0.68 -7.15
N GLN A 236 -6.61 -0.97 -8.33
CA GLN A 236 -7.00 -0.29 -9.57
C GLN A 236 -8.48 -0.55 -9.92
N PHE A 237 -8.95 -1.78 -9.76
CA PHE A 237 -10.36 -2.08 -9.94
C PHE A 237 -11.23 -1.26 -8.98
N ALA A 238 -10.90 -1.23 -7.70
CA ALA A 238 -11.67 -0.51 -6.69
C ALA A 238 -11.68 1.02 -6.94
N THR A 239 -10.54 1.63 -7.32
CA THR A 239 -10.44 3.07 -7.57
C THR A 239 -11.29 3.56 -8.74
N LEU A 240 -11.61 2.68 -9.69
CA LEU A 240 -12.51 3.01 -10.80
C LEU A 240 -13.98 3.02 -10.38
N HIS A 241 -14.35 2.35 -9.27
CA HIS A 241 -15.72 2.14 -8.85
C HIS A 241 -16.08 2.82 -7.53
N LEU A 242 -15.08 3.16 -6.69
CA LEU A 242 -15.27 3.75 -5.38
C LEU A 242 -14.52 5.10 -5.26
N PRO A 243 -15.00 6.04 -4.42
CA PRO A 243 -14.27 7.26 -4.09
C PRO A 243 -12.91 6.94 -3.43
N SER A 244 -11.89 7.77 -3.67
CA SER A 244 -10.52 7.55 -3.22
C SER A 244 -10.41 7.34 -1.70
N ALA A 245 -11.12 8.12 -0.90
CA ALA A 245 -11.15 7.97 0.56
C ALA A 245 -11.73 6.62 1.01
N LYS A 246 -12.80 6.12 0.34
CA LYS A 246 -13.41 4.82 0.64
C LYS A 246 -12.50 3.65 0.24
N VAL A 247 -11.80 3.77 -0.89
CA VAL A 247 -10.79 2.78 -1.30
C VAL A 247 -9.71 2.68 -0.23
N MET A 248 -9.14 3.81 0.17
CA MET A 248 -8.09 3.82 1.19
C MET A 248 -8.58 3.49 2.61
N ALA A 249 -9.87 3.64 2.92
CA ALA A 249 -10.42 3.32 4.24
C ALA A 249 -10.11 1.87 4.69
N TYR A 250 -9.98 0.94 3.77
CA TYR A 250 -9.62 -0.44 4.09
C TYR A 250 -8.21 -0.61 4.66
N THR A 251 -7.33 0.41 4.53
CA THR A 251 -6.04 0.42 5.22
C THR A 251 -6.19 0.44 6.74
N TYR A 252 -7.35 0.88 7.26
CA TYR A 252 -7.67 0.82 8.70
C TYR A 252 -7.70 -0.61 9.27
N LEU A 253 -7.89 -1.62 8.44
CA LEU A 253 -7.80 -3.03 8.85
C LEU A 253 -6.37 -3.57 8.86
N VAL A 254 -5.43 -2.90 8.19
CA VAL A 254 -4.07 -3.42 8.02
C VAL A 254 -3.36 -3.68 9.35
N PRO A 255 -3.38 -2.79 10.36
CA PRO A 255 -2.76 -3.09 11.65
C PRO A 255 -3.33 -4.33 12.33
N SER A 256 -4.65 -4.57 12.21
CA SER A 256 -5.27 -5.78 12.75
C SER A 256 -4.73 -7.04 12.10
N TRP A 257 -4.60 -7.05 10.78
CA TRP A 257 -3.99 -8.16 10.04
C TRP A 257 -2.50 -8.32 10.37
N VAL A 258 -1.75 -7.22 10.50
CA VAL A 258 -0.33 -7.26 10.89
C VAL A 258 -0.16 -7.89 12.27
N ILE A 259 -1.01 -7.55 13.23
CA ILE A 259 -0.97 -8.19 14.56
C ILE A 259 -1.18 -9.70 14.47
N LEU A 260 -2.10 -10.15 13.62
CA LEU A 260 -2.30 -11.58 13.40
C LEU A 260 -1.06 -12.24 12.78
N TRP A 261 -0.39 -11.54 11.86
CA TRP A 261 0.89 -12.00 11.31
C TRP A 261 1.97 -12.08 12.40
N GLU A 262 2.16 -11.04 13.22
CA GLU A 262 3.16 -11.01 14.30
C GLU A 262 2.93 -12.13 15.33
N ILE A 263 1.66 -12.37 15.71
CA ILE A 263 1.31 -13.49 16.58
C ILE A 263 1.63 -14.83 15.91
N GLY A 264 1.27 -15.00 14.65
CA GLY A 264 1.53 -16.23 13.87
C GLY A 264 3.01 -16.51 13.67
N LEU A 265 3.84 -15.48 13.57
CA LEU A 265 5.31 -15.57 13.48
C LEU A 265 5.99 -15.75 14.84
N GLY A 266 5.24 -15.72 15.95
CA GLY A 266 5.79 -15.90 17.29
C GLY A 266 6.40 -14.66 17.92
N HIS A 267 6.22 -13.47 17.32
CA HIS A 267 6.74 -12.21 17.86
C HIS A 267 5.89 -11.64 19.02
N GLY A 268 4.74 -12.27 19.31
CA GLY A 268 3.85 -11.88 20.40
C GLY A 268 2.79 -10.85 19.99
N ALA A 269 1.90 -10.55 20.94
CA ALA A 269 0.86 -9.54 20.77
C ALA A 269 1.32 -8.18 21.30
N PRO A 270 0.87 -7.06 20.69
CA PRO A 270 1.12 -5.72 21.25
C PRO A 270 0.39 -5.53 22.58
N SER A 271 0.77 -4.49 23.34
CA SER A 271 0.09 -4.15 24.59
C SER A 271 -1.42 -3.90 24.35
N GLY A 272 -2.26 -4.27 25.34
CA GLY A 272 -3.71 -4.11 25.23
C GLY A 272 -4.17 -2.67 24.95
N PHE A 273 -3.40 -1.67 25.39
CA PHE A 273 -3.69 -0.26 25.11
C PHE A 273 -3.57 0.12 23.63
N VAL A 274 -2.69 -0.54 22.87
CA VAL A 274 -2.57 -0.36 21.40
C VAL A 274 -3.85 -0.80 20.70
N LEU A 275 -4.54 -1.83 21.23
CA LEU A 275 -5.81 -2.33 20.65
C LEU A 275 -6.93 -1.29 20.68
N ILE A 276 -6.88 -0.30 21.57
CA ILE A 276 -7.85 0.81 21.60
C ILE A 276 -7.74 1.62 20.30
N GLY A 277 -6.53 1.97 19.88
CA GLY A 277 -6.31 2.69 18.62
C GLY A 277 -6.79 1.89 17.40
N ILE A 278 -6.57 0.58 17.39
CA ILE A 278 -7.06 -0.31 16.35
C ILE A 278 -8.59 -0.36 16.33
N GLY A 279 -9.23 -0.42 17.50
CA GLY A 279 -10.68 -0.32 17.61
C GLY A 279 -11.23 0.97 16.99
N LEU A 280 -10.57 2.11 17.23
CA LEU A 280 -10.93 3.39 16.61
C LEU A 280 -10.81 3.36 15.08
N THR A 281 -9.76 2.73 14.53
CA THR A 281 -9.64 2.61 13.07
C THR A 281 -10.71 1.70 12.46
N CYS A 282 -11.14 0.64 13.17
CA CYS A 282 -12.25 -0.20 12.74
C CYS A 282 -13.59 0.55 12.77
N VAL A 283 -13.84 1.35 13.81
CA VAL A 283 -15.03 2.23 13.90
C VAL A 283 -15.03 3.25 12.76
N ALA A 284 -13.88 3.86 12.47
CA ALA A 284 -13.74 4.79 11.36
C ALA A 284 -14.07 4.13 10.00
N LEU A 285 -13.58 2.91 9.77
CA LEU A 285 -13.92 2.14 8.58
C LEU A 285 -15.43 1.89 8.49
N TRP A 286 -16.04 1.40 9.56
CA TRP A 286 -17.47 1.15 9.60
C TRP A 286 -18.30 2.40 9.25
N MET A 287 -17.93 3.56 9.85
CA MET A 287 -18.57 4.85 9.56
C MET A 287 -18.42 5.27 8.10
N LEU A 288 -17.27 4.96 7.46
CA LEU A 288 -17.03 5.29 6.04
C LEU A 288 -17.82 4.38 5.09
N LEU A 289 -18.10 3.14 5.49
CA LEU A 289 -18.80 2.17 4.65
C LEU A 289 -20.32 2.30 4.71
N GLU A 290 -20.89 2.72 5.84
CA GLU A 290 -22.36 2.74 6.08
C GLU A 290 -23.15 3.72 5.19
N ASN A 291 -22.51 4.60 4.41
CA ASN A 291 -23.17 5.66 3.65
C ASN A 291 -23.39 5.35 2.17
N GLU A 292 -23.99 4.23 1.84
CA GLU A 292 -24.43 3.91 0.47
C GLU A 292 -25.94 3.60 0.41
N GLY A 293 -26.75 4.38 1.14
CA GLY A 293 -28.20 4.45 0.97
C GLY A 293 -28.57 5.69 0.15
#